data_09898f5fe7233f3b93ab0fe055970b59
#
_entry.id   09898f5fe7233f3b93ab0fe055970b59
#
_cell.length_a   1.000
_cell.length_b   1.000
_cell.length_c   1.000
_cell.angle_alpha   90.00
_cell.angle_beta   90.00
_cell.angle_gamma   90.00
#
_symmetry.space_group_name_H-M   'P 1'
#
loop_
_entity.id
_entity.type
_entity.pdbx_description
1 polymer ?
#
loop_
_entity_poly.entity_id
_entity_poly.type
_entity_poly.pdbx_seq_one_letter_code
_entity_poly.pdbx_strand_id
1 'polypeptide(L)'
;DNGFGKNEVVDVVIRPEDLDIVPRGEGKLKGVVKSVLFKGVHYETMVETKVGTEITVKMAVSNDSPVYNEAANEKMSANDFYLDMEDVEELDEATIIARADAQAWNPDEDEFISIKEVDYDIKKENGKYPVTFSTAAGTSVTVNMIVKDENRVTSTENEEEIYAMNS
;
A
#
# COMPACT_ATOMS: atom_id res chain seq x y z
N ASP A 1 4.98 33.97 -0.77
CA ASP A 1 6.17 34.37 0.00
C ASP A 1 6.18 33.55 1.28
N ASN A 2 7.10 32.55 1.39
CA ASN A 2 7.09 31.60 2.49
C ASN A 2 7.82 32.08 3.75
N GLY A 3 8.17 33.36 3.82
CA GLY A 3 8.77 33.95 5.00
C GLY A 3 10.26 33.65 5.23
N PHE A 4 10.91 32.89 4.33
CA PHE A 4 12.34 32.54 4.43
C PHE A 4 13.21 33.48 3.58
N GLY A 5 14.40 33.82 4.10
CA GLY A 5 15.39 34.59 3.38
C GLY A 5 16.11 33.82 2.27
N LYS A 6 16.69 34.50 1.31
CA LYS A 6 17.50 33.86 0.27
C LYS A 6 18.73 33.19 0.90
N ASN A 7 18.93 31.90 0.67
CA ASN A 7 20.00 31.06 1.23
C ASN A 7 19.89 30.80 2.76
N GLU A 8 18.74 30.98 3.34
CA GLU A 8 18.47 30.55 4.72
C GLU A 8 18.48 29.03 4.83
N VAL A 9 19.14 28.51 5.86
CA VAL A 9 19.11 27.08 6.15
C VAL A 9 17.78 26.74 6.80
N VAL A 10 17.05 25.80 6.21
CA VAL A 10 15.75 25.37 6.70
C VAL A 10 15.72 23.86 6.85
N ASP A 11 15.00 23.38 7.85
CA ASP A 11 14.68 21.96 7.99
C ASP A 11 13.40 21.65 7.21
N VAL A 12 13.49 20.68 6.32
CA VAL A 12 12.35 20.22 5.53
C VAL A 12 11.85 18.91 6.10
N VAL A 13 10.61 18.89 6.59
CA VAL A 13 9.93 17.69 7.03
C VAL A 13 9.15 17.14 5.84
N ILE A 14 9.49 15.91 5.43
CA ILE A 14 8.82 15.20 4.34
C ILE A 14 8.29 13.88 4.94
N ARG A 15 7.06 13.54 4.61
CA ARG A 15 6.49 12.26 5.03
C ARG A 15 7.06 11.14 4.16
N PRO A 16 7.31 9.94 4.71
CA PRO A 16 7.82 8.81 3.94
C PRO A 16 6.97 8.43 2.72
N GLU A 17 5.66 8.65 2.80
CA GLU A 17 4.67 8.41 1.74
C GLU A 17 4.70 9.45 0.61
N ASP A 18 5.29 10.63 0.85
CA ASP A 18 5.41 11.71 -0.15
C ASP A 18 6.72 11.62 -0.97
N LEU A 19 7.46 10.52 -0.83
CA LEU A 19 8.73 10.29 -1.48
C LEU A 19 8.64 9.14 -2.49
N ASP A 20 8.96 9.41 -3.74
CA ASP A 20 9.05 8.42 -4.79
C ASP A 20 10.50 8.05 -5.09
N ILE A 21 10.75 6.77 -5.36
CA ILE A 21 12.01 6.29 -5.89
C ILE A 21 11.91 6.26 -7.41
N VAL A 22 12.73 7.08 -8.05
CA VAL A 22 12.77 7.24 -9.51
C VAL A 22 14.10 6.76 -10.08
N PRO A 23 14.20 6.48 -11.39
CA PRO A 23 15.44 6.12 -12.04
C PRO A 23 16.56 7.12 -11.81
N ARG A 24 17.81 6.61 -11.85
CA ARG A 24 19.00 7.44 -11.63
C ARG A 24 19.07 8.59 -12.64
N GLY A 25 19.02 9.80 -12.13
CA GLY A 25 19.10 11.04 -12.93
C GLY A 25 17.80 11.82 -13.00
N GLU A 26 16.68 11.25 -12.60
CA GLU A 26 15.36 11.90 -12.63
C GLU A 26 14.99 12.53 -11.28
N GLY A 27 15.56 12.03 -10.18
CA GLY A 27 15.27 12.51 -8.83
C GLY A 27 16.01 13.77 -8.43
N LYS A 28 15.41 14.53 -7.50
CA LYS A 28 16.00 15.72 -6.88
C LYS A 28 17.03 15.38 -5.79
N LEU A 29 16.81 14.28 -5.08
CA LEU A 29 17.72 13.75 -4.06
C LEU A 29 18.41 12.50 -4.58
N LYS A 30 19.67 12.29 -4.15
CA LYS A 30 20.44 11.09 -4.48
C LYS A 30 20.87 10.42 -3.20
N GLY A 31 20.67 9.11 -3.15
CA GLY A 31 21.06 8.30 -2.01
C GLY A 31 21.42 6.88 -2.40
N VAL A 32 21.82 6.11 -1.41
CA VAL A 32 22.14 4.69 -1.50
C VAL A 32 21.15 3.93 -0.63
N VAL A 33 20.48 2.96 -1.21
CA VAL A 33 19.58 2.08 -0.46
C VAL A 33 20.39 1.24 0.52
N LYS A 34 20.08 1.33 1.80
CA LYS A 34 20.73 0.57 2.89
C LYS A 34 19.94 -0.68 3.25
N SER A 35 18.63 -0.57 3.26
CA SER A 35 17.76 -1.71 3.56
C SER A 35 16.41 -1.54 2.89
N VAL A 36 15.78 -2.68 2.63
CA VAL A 36 14.39 -2.77 2.15
C VAL A 36 13.69 -3.78 3.04
N LEU A 37 12.65 -3.36 3.73
CA LEU A 37 11.89 -4.20 4.64
C LEU A 37 10.43 -4.22 4.24
N PHE A 38 9.91 -5.41 3.97
CA PHE A 38 8.48 -5.60 3.69
C PHE A 38 7.67 -5.58 4.99
N LYS A 39 6.66 -4.71 5.07
CA LYS A 39 5.79 -4.52 6.25
C LYS A 39 4.38 -5.10 6.03
N GLY A 40 4.25 -6.04 5.11
CA GLY A 40 2.99 -6.73 4.84
C GLY A 40 2.15 -6.07 3.74
N VAL A 41 2.09 -4.75 3.67
CA VAL A 41 1.31 -3.98 2.70
C VAL A 41 2.14 -2.94 1.95
N HIS A 42 3.35 -2.63 2.42
CA HIS A 42 4.27 -1.72 1.77
C HIS A 42 5.72 -2.12 2.06
N TYR A 43 6.63 -1.61 1.27
CA TYR A 43 8.06 -1.68 1.55
C TYR A 43 8.51 -0.39 2.24
N GLU A 44 9.21 -0.53 3.36
CA GLU A 44 10.01 0.57 3.93
C GLU A 44 11.42 0.45 3.39
N THR A 45 11.84 1.44 2.64
CA THR A 45 13.19 1.52 2.07
C THR A 45 13.97 2.60 2.78
N MET A 46 15.05 2.20 3.46
CA MET A 46 15.97 3.14 4.08
C MET A 46 17.02 3.57 3.07
N VAL A 47 17.11 4.87 2.84
CA VAL A 47 18.04 5.48 1.88
C VAL A 47 18.97 6.44 2.62
N GLU A 48 20.27 6.23 2.53
CA GLU A 48 21.27 7.17 3.02
C GLU A 48 21.63 8.18 1.92
N THR A 49 21.47 9.46 2.22
CA THR A 49 21.85 10.53 1.31
C THR A 49 23.35 10.79 1.32
N LYS A 50 23.88 11.55 0.36
CA LYS A 50 25.30 11.91 0.29
C LYS A 50 25.80 12.70 1.50
N VAL A 51 24.94 13.36 2.23
CA VAL A 51 25.27 14.12 3.45
C VAL A 51 25.12 13.28 4.72
N GLY A 52 24.89 11.95 4.59
CA GLY A 52 24.77 11.06 5.73
C GLY A 52 23.39 11.06 6.42
N THR A 53 22.41 11.76 5.86
CA THR A 53 21.05 11.74 6.40
C THR A 53 20.35 10.47 5.92
N GLU A 54 19.77 9.71 6.84
CA GLU A 54 18.90 8.58 6.54
C GLU A 54 17.47 9.05 6.30
N ILE A 55 16.88 8.58 5.22
CA ILE A 55 15.51 8.87 4.82
C ILE A 55 14.78 7.53 4.67
N THR A 56 13.62 7.40 5.28
CA THR A 56 12.71 6.28 5.05
C THR A 56 11.73 6.64 3.96
N VAL A 57 11.63 5.79 2.94
CA VAL A 57 10.64 5.89 1.85
C VAL A 57 9.68 4.72 1.99
N LYS A 58 8.39 5.00 2.02
CA LYS A 58 7.35 3.98 1.93
C LYS A 58 6.94 3.81 0.48
N MET A 59 7.13 2.61 -0.03
CA MET A 59 6.65 2.25 -1.36
C MET A 59 5.46 1.31 -1.20
N ALA A 60 4.28 1.76 -1.60
CA ALA A 60 3.15 0.85 -1.75
C ALA A 60 3.49 -0.23 -2.78
N VAL A 61 3.13 -1.48 -2.48
CA VAL A 61 3.15 -2.53 -3.49
C VAL A 61 1.90 -2.32 -4.34
N SER A 62 2.02 -1.54 -5.41
CA SER A 62 0.94 -1.54 -6.39
C SER A 62 1.02 -2.85 -7.16
N ASN A 63 0.03 -3.70 -7.00
CA ASN A 63 -0.20 -4.78 -7.93
C ASN A 63 -0.60 -4.13 -9.25
N ASP A 64 0.26 -4.32 -10.24
CA ASP A 64 0.03 -4.07 -11.67
C ASP A 64 -0.79 -2.84 -12.10
N SER A 65 -0.62 -2.48 -13.35
CA SER A 65 -1.30 -1.37 -14.00
C SER A 65 -2.78 -1.27 -13.62
N PRO A 66 -3.27 -0.07 -13.28
CA PRO A 66 -4.68 0.11 -12.93
C PRO A 66 -5.59 -0.44 -14.04
N VAL A 67 -6.68 -1.05 -13.65
CA VAL A 67 -7.73 -1.47 -14.58
C VAL A 67 -8.32 -0.21 -15.23
N TYR A 68 -8.43 -0.22 -16.55
CA TYR A 68 -9.02 0.88 -17.32
C TYR A 68 -10.31 0.44 -17.98
N ASN A 69 -11.40 1.11 -17.67
CA ASN A 69 -12.70 0.97 -18.32
C ASN A 69 -12.88 2.11 -19.32
N GLU A 70 -12.63 1.83 -20.60
CA GLU A 70 -12.74 2.84 -21.67
C GLU A 70 -14.16 3.39 -21.80
N ALA A 71 -15.19 2.55 -21.60
CA ALA A 71 -16.59 2.97 -21.78
C ALA A 71 -17.03 4.00 -20.74
N ALA A 72 -16.47 3.93 -19.52
CA ALA A 72 -16.74 4.86 -18.44
C ALA A 72 -15.66 5.94 -18.29
N ASN A 73 -14.54 5.82 -18.99
CA ASN A 73 -13.33 6.61 -18.79
C ASN A 73 -12.85 6.62 -17.32
N GLU A 74 -12.84 5.44 -16.71
CA GLU A 74 -12.46 5.24 -15.34
C GLU A 74 -11.24 4.33 -15.20
N LYS A 75 -10.31 4.70 -14.33
CA LYS A 75 -9.24 3.84 -13.86
C LYS A 75 -9.49 3.43 -12.42
N MET A 76 -9.08 2.22 -12.06
CA MET A 76 -9.21 1.70 -10.71
C MET A 76 -8.00 0.87 -10.33
N SER A 77 -7.51 1.03 -9.12
CA SER A 77 -6.43 0.23 -8.52
C SER A 77 -6.78 -0.18 -7.10
N ALA A 78 -6.25 -1.31 -6.67
CA ALA A 78 -6.26 -1.78 -5.30
C ALA A 78 -5.08 -2.73 -5.09
N ASN A 79 -4.69 -2.97 -3.85
CA ASN A 79 -3.57 -3.83 -3.49
C ASN A 79 -4.02 -5.00 -2.62
N ASP A 80 -3.30 -6.13 -2.72
CA ASP A 80 -3.42 -7.21 -1.74
C ASP A 80 -3.05 -6.67 -0.36
N PHE A 81 -3.76 -7.09 0.68
CA PHE A 81 -3.50 -6.65 2.04
C PHE A 81 -3.63 -7.78 3.06
N TYR A 82 -3.00 -7.57 4.22
CA TYR A 82 -3.06 -8.51 5.33
C TYR A 82 -4.10 -8.07 6.36
N LEU A 83 -4.73 -9.08 6.96
CA LEU A 83 -5.68 -8.92 8.06
C LEU A 83 -5.35 -9.93 9.14
N ASP A 84 -5.28 -9.48 10.38
CA ASP A 84 -5.17 -10.38 11.51
C ASP A 84 -6.49 -11.10 11.76
N MET A 85 -6.39 -12.37 12.13
CA MET A 85 -7.57 -13.20 12.34
C MET A 85 -8.52 -12.62 13.40
N GLU A 86 -7.99 -11.87 14.37
CA GLU A 86 -8.76 -11.24 15.42
C GLU A 86 -9.63 -10.09 14.89
N ASP A 87 -9.14 -9.38 13.85
CA ASP A 87 -9.82 -8.22 13.26
C ASP A 87 -10.98 -8.62 12.32
N VAL A 88 -11.13 -9.89 11.96
CA VAL A 88 -12.13 -10.35 10.98
C VAL A 88 -13.56 -10.00 11.39
N GLU A 89 -13.88 -10.04 12.68
CA GLU A 89 -15.24 -9.79 13.21
C GLU A 89 -15.61 -8.31 13.25
N GLU A 90 -14.61 -7.42 13.25
CA GLU A 90 -14.80 -5.95 13.33
C GLU A 90 -14.61 -5.27 11.95
N LEU A 91 -14.44 -6.07 10.90
CA LEU A 91 -14.11 -5.57 9.57
C LEU A 91 -15.33 -4.91 8.91
N ASP A 92 -15.16 -3.67 8.46
CA ASP A 92 -16.12 -2.92 7.66
C ASP A 92 -15.56 -2.56 6.27
N GLU A 93 -16.44 -2.17 5.36
CA GLU A 93 -16.07 -1.82 3.98
C GLU A 93 -15.08 -0.65 3.93
N ALA A 94 -15.20 0.34 4.81
CA ALA A 94 -14.30 1.50 4.85
C ALA A 94 -12.87 1.07 5.22
N THR A 95 -12.75 0.16 6.19
CA THR A 95 -11.46 -0.43 6.58
C THR A 95 -10.85 -1.25 5.46
N ILE A 96 -11.66 -2.03 4.73
CA ILE A 96 -11.22 -2.82 3.58
C ILE A 96 -10.68 -1.90 2.47
N ILE A 97 -11.42 -0.84 2.11
CA ILE A 97 -11.02 0.15 1.11
C ILE A 97 -9.68 0.80 1.50
N ALA A 98 -9.56 1.21 2.77
CA ALA A 98 -8.36 1.86 3.27
C ALA A 98 -7.14 0.92 3.30
N ARG A 99 -7.32 -0.34 3.74
CA ARG A 99 -6.23 -1.33 3.79
C ARG A 99 -5.76 -1.77 2.40
N ALA A 100 -6.69 -1.87 1.45
CA ALA A 100 -6.38 -2.19 0.05
C ALA A 100 -5.82 -0.99 -0.73
N ASP A 101 -5.84 0.22 -0.14
CA ASP A 101 -5.58 1.47 -0.87
C ASP A 101 -6.37 1.52 -2.19
N ALA A 102 -7.65 1.13 -2.10
CA ALA A 102 -8.50 1.01 -3.27
C ALA A 102 -8.96 2.40 -3.73
N GLN A 103 -8.65 2.73 -4.98
CA GLN A 103 -8.93 4.05 -5.56
C GLN A 103 -9.48 3.90 -6.97
N ALA A 104 -10.41 4.78 -7.33
CA ALA A 104 -10.90 4.94 -8.69
C ALA A 104 -10.86 6.42 -9.07
N TRP A 105 -10.55 6.73 -10.35
CA TRP A 105 -10.44 8.09 -10.83
C TRP A 105 -10.74 8.21 -12.33
N ASN A 106 -11.15 9.42 -12.74
CA ASN A 106 -11.19 9.79 -14.15
C ASN A 106 -9.79 10.26 -14.59
N PRO A 107 -9.14 9.59 -15.56
CA PRO A 107 -7.78 9.93 -15.95
C PRO A 107 -7.63 11.29 -16.66
N ASP A 108 -8.72 11.85 -17.20
CA ASP A 108 -8.69 13.11 -17.95
C ASP A 108 -8.95 14.32 -17.03
N GLU A 109 -9.70 14.11 -15.95
CA GLU A 109 -10.15 15.20 -15.06
C GLU A 109 -9.38 15.20 -13.72
N ASP A 110 -8.55 14.18 -13.47
CA ASP A 110 -7.83 13.96 -12.21
C ASP A 110 -8.77 13.98 -10.98
N GLU A 111 -10.02 13.49 -11.20
CA GLU A 111 -11.07 13.46 -10.20
C GLU A 111 -11.25 12.06 -9.64
N PHE A 112 -11.28 11.93 -8.30
CA PHE A 112 -11.54 10.65 -7.64
C PHE A 112 -13.02 10.28 -7.72
N ILE A 113 -13.25 8.99 -8.00
CA ILE A 113 -14.57 8.38 -8.12
C ILE A 113 -14.80 7.49 -6.88
N SER A 114 -16.00 7.59 -6.30
CA SER A 114 -16.33 6.78 -5.13
C SER A 114 -16.45 5.29 -5.49
N ILE A 115 -15.87 4.44 -4.66
CA ILE A 115 -16.12 3.00 -4.66
C ILE A 115 -17.57 2.79 -4.21
N LYS A 116 -18.35 2.08 -5.01
CA LYS A 116 -19.79 1.89 -4.80
C LYS A 116 -20.10 0.60 -4.07
N GLU A 117 -19.32 -0.43 -4.31
CA GLU A 117 -19.54 -1.78 -3.80
C GLU A 117 -18.22 -2.45 -3.45
N VAL A 118 -18.20 -3.17 -2.34
CA VAL A 118 -17.10 -4.03 -1.89
C VAL A 118 -17.68 -5.41 -1.67
N ASP A 119 -17.35 -6.33 -2.56
CA ASP A 119 -17.83 -7.73 -2.49
C ASP A 119 -16.73 -8.63 -1.95
N TYR A 120 -17.01 -9.33 -0.85
CA TYR A 120 -16.08 -10.25 -0.20
C TYR A 120 -16.82 -11.32 0.60
N ASP A 121 -16.21 -12.51 0.66
CA ASP A 121 -16.64 -13.61 1.54
C ASP A 121 -15.43 -14.08 2.34
N ILE A 122 -15.36 -13.66 3.61
CA ILE A 122 -14.23 -13.93 4.50
C ILE A 122 -14.62 -14.92 5.59
N LYS A 123 -13.66 -15.78 5.95
CA LYS A 123 -13.75 -16.66 7.11
C LYS A 123 -12.66 -16.33 8.11
N LYS A 124 -12.93 -16.55 9.39
CA LYS A 124 -11.94 -16.40 10.47
C LYS A 124 -10.98 -17.61 10.48
N GLU A 125 -10.30 -17.80 9.36
CA GLU A 125 -9.34 -18.87 9.12
C GLU A 125 -8.17 -18.33 8.30
N ASN A 126 -6.97 -18.88 8.49
CA ASN A 126 -5.83 -18.56 7.64
C ASN A 126 -6.15 -18.84 6.18
N GLY A 127 -5.95 -17.84 5.32
CA GLY A 127 -6.25 -18.03 3.92
C GLY A 127 -6.16 -16.75 3.10
N LYS A 128 -6.42 -16.91 1.81
CA LYS A 128 -6.56 -15.80 0.85
C LYS A 128 -8.03 -15.72 0.45
N TYR A 129 -8.61 -14.55 0.61
CA TYR A 129 -10.01 -14.27 0.31
C TYR A 129 -10.06 -13.17 -0.74
N PRO A 130 -10.71 -13.41 -1.90
CA PRO A 130 -10.85 -12.38 -2.91
C PRO A 130 -11.76 -11.26 -2.41
N VAL A 131 -11.38 -10.04 -2.73
CA VAL A 131 -12.16 -8.83 -2.49
C VAL A 131 -12.28 -8.07 -3.81
N THR A 132 -13.50 -7.79 -4.22
CA THR A 132 -13.78 -7.04 -5.45
C THR A 132 -14.34 -5.66 -5.10
N PHE A 133 -13.68 -4.64 -5.59
CA PHE A 133 -14.13 -3.25 -5.52
C PHE A 133 -14.76 -2.85 -6.85
N SER A 134 -15.87 -2.10 -6.80
CA SER A 134 -16.56 -1.65 -8.01
C SER A 134 -17.04 -0.21 -7.90
N THR A 135 -17.02 0.53 -9.02
CA THR A 135 -17.66 1.84 -9.16
C THR A 135 -19.11 1.70 -9.63
N ALA A 136 -19.85 2.80 -9.60
CA ALA A 136 -21.22 2.86 -10.11
C ALA A 136 -21.31 2.58 -11.63
N ALA A 137 -20.26 2.87 -12.39
CA ALA A 137 -20.17 2.60 -13.82
C ALA A 137 -19.69 1.16 -14.16
N GLY A 138 -19.42 0.34 -13.14
CA GLY A 138 -19.04 -1.06 -13.30
C GLY A 138 -17.54 -1.28 -13.55
N THR A 139 -16.70 -0.29 -13.34
CA THR A 139 -15.25 -0.50 -13.27
C THR A 139 -14.94 -1.29 -12.02
N SER A 140 -14.19 -2.39 -12.12
CA SER A 140 -13.92 -3.26 -10.98
C SER A 140 -12.49 -3.79 -10.97
N VAL A 141 -11.97 -4.01 -9.76
CA VAL A 141 -10.68 -4.66 -9.49
C VAL A 141 -10.84 -5.66 -8.37
N THR A 142 -10.20 -6.83 -8.51
CA THR A 142 -10.18 -7.87 -7.48
C THR A 142 -8.77 -8.06 -6.96
N VAL A 143 -8.62 -8.04 -5.64
CA VAL A 143 -7.37 -8.27 -4.91
C VAL A 143 -7.57 -9.34 -3.84
N ASN A 144 -6.50 -9.75 -3.16
CA ASN A 144 -6.58 -10.73 -2.09
C ASN A 144 -6.44 -10.07 -0.73
N MET A 145 -7.38 -10.37 0.15
CA MET A 145 -7.24 -10.19 1.58
C MET A 145 -6.62 -11.45 2.17
N ILE A 146 -5.48 -11.30 2.84
CA ILE A 146 -4.70 -12.42 3.36
C ILE A 146 -4.86 -12.44 4.87
N VAL A 147 -5.67 -13.40 5.36
CA VAL A 147 -5.88 -13.58 6.80
C VAL A 147 -4.78 -14.44 7.38
N LYS A 148 -4.15 -13.96 8.45
CA LYS A 148 -3.12 -14.68 9.20
C LYS A 148 -3.39 -14.62 10.70
N ASP A 149 -3.00 -15.68 11.40
CA ASP A 149 -2.89 -15.69 12.86
C ASP A 149 -1.52 -15.10 13.23
N GLU A 150 -1.48 -14.01 13.98
CA GLU A 150 -0.23 -13.38 14.43
C GLU A 150 0.68 -14.34 15.22
N ASN A 151 0.09 -15.32 15.89
CA ASN A 151 0.82 -16.31 16.69
C ASN A 151 1.43 -17.44 15.84
N ARG A 152 1.23 -17.41 14.52
CA ARG A 152 1.68 -18.47 13.61
C ARG A 152 2.77 -17.99 12.67
N VAL A 153 3.99 -18.46 12.90
CA VAL A 153 5.13 -18.23 12.00
C VAL A 153 5.27 -19.45 11.08
N THR A 154 5.13 -19.24 9.78
CA THR A 154 5.41 -20.28 8.78
C THR A 154 6.87 -20.20 8.33
N SER A 155 7.61 -21.31 8.45
CA SER A 155 8.93 -21.44 7.85
C SER A 155 8.80 -21.56 6.33
N THR A 156 9.48 -20.68 5.59
CA THR A 156 9.47 -20.70 4.12
C THR A 156 10.34 -21.82 3.51
N GLU A 157 11.16 -22.50 4.32
CA GLU A 157 12.05 -23.56 3.81
C GLU A 157 11.43 -24.96 3.82
N ASN A 158 10.43 -25.24 4.68
CA ASN A 158 9.89 -26.60 4.82
C ASN A 158 8.38 -26.70 4.91
N GLU A 159 7.62 -25.62 4.71
CA GLU A 159 6.15 -25.57 4.95
C GLU A 159 5.74 -26.01 6.38
N GLU A 160 6.69 -26.03 7.32
CA GLU A 160 6.44 -26.38 8.71
C GLU A 160 5.91 -25.17 9.48
N GLU A 161 4.78 -25.37 10.14
CA GLU A 161 4.15 -24.35 10.96
C GLU A 161 4.78 -24.33 12.35
N ILE A 162 5.31 -23.19 12.76
CA ILE A 162 5.89 -22.99 14.09
C ILE A 162 4.94 -22.10 14.89
N TYR A 163 4.46 -22.61 16.01
CA TYR A 163 3.70 -21.81 16.97
C TYR A 163 4.63 -21.11 17.95
N ALA A 164 4.61 -19.79 17.98
CA ALA A 164 5.27 -19.04 19.04
C ALA A 164 4.37 -19.04 20.28
N MET A 165 4.83 -19.71 21.33
CA MET A 165 4.19 -19.61 22.64
C MET A 165 4.66 -18.31 23.31
N ASN A 166 3.74 -17.38 23.53
CA ASN A 166 3.98 -16.23 24.39
C ASN A 166 4.19 -16.72 25.84
N SER A 167 5.39 -16.50 26.35
CA SER A 167 5.74 -16.70 27.76
C SER A 167 5.63 -15.39 28.52
#